data_b6009d7f3fac610a253ef18078c7df81
#
_entry.id   b6009d7f3fac610a253ef18078c7df81
#
_cell.length_a   1.000
_cell.length_b   1.000
_cell.length_c   1.000
_cell.angle_alpha   90.00
_cell.angle_beta   90.00
_cell.angle_gamma   90.00
#
_symmetry.space_group_name_H-M   'P 1'
#
loop_
_entity.id
_entity.type
_entity.pdbx_description
1 polymer ?
#
loop_
_entity_poly.entity_id
_entity_poly.type
_entity_poly.pdbx_seq_one_letter_code
_entity_poly.pdbx_strand_id
1 'polypeptide(L)'
;TEPTVMPTKVPNLLVNGGNGIAVGMATNIPTHNLGEVIDGCCAYIDNPDIDTDGLMQYIPAPDFPTGATIYGIQGVKDAYETGRGRIVVRATAEIECGDSHDKIVITEIPYGVNKEQLVMAIADLAKEGRVDGIANVNDESGRQGMRIVVDVKRDANANVLLNKLFKMTALQSSFS
;
A
#
# COMPACT_ATOMS: atom_id res chain seq x y z
N THR A 1 26.77 24.87 15.61
CA THR A 1 26.82 24.46 14.20
C THR A 1 26.04 23.15 14.07
N GLU A 2 25.04 23.15 13.20
CA GLU A 2 24.27 21.95 12.90
C GLU A 2 25.11 21.00 12.06
N PRO A 3 24.98 19.66 12.28
CA PRO A 3 25.61 18.69 11.40
C PRO A 3 25.01 18.74 9.99
N THR A 4 25.84 18.71 8.98
CA THR A 4 25.40 18.69 7.58
C THR A 4 24.98 17.30 7.09
N VAL A 5 25.42 16.27 7.80
CA VAL A 5 25.10 14.87 7.52
C VAL A 5 24.73 14.16 8.83
N MET A 6 23.67 13.36 8.80
CA MET A 6 23.26 12.55 9.94
C MET A 6 23.91 11.15 9.81
N PRO A 7 24.94 10.84 10.60
CA PRO A 7 25.58 9.52 10.53
C PRO A 7 24.62 8.44 11.06
N THR A 8 24.40 7.42 10.27
CA THR A 8 23.56 6.28 10.64
C THR A 8 24.32 4.98 10.43
N LYS A 9 24.00 3.97 11.25
CA LYS A 9 24.57 2.62 11.13
C LYS A 9 23.79 1.74 10.17
N VAL A 10 22.62 2.19 9.72
CA VAL A 10 21.72 1.49 8.82
C VAL A 10 21.35 2.42 7.65
N PRO A 11 20.99 1.90 6.47
CA PRO A 11 20.58 2.70 5.31
C PRO A 11 19.18 3.28 5.52
N ASN A 12 19.11 4.30 6.36
CA ASN A 12 17.89 4.83 6.96
C ASN A 12 16.92 5.44 5.94
N LEU A 13 17.44 6.08 4.89
CA LEU A 13 16.60 6.72 3.87
C LEU A 13 15.67 5.72 3.18
N LEU A 14 16.16 4.55 2.81
CA LEU A 14 15.36 3.50 2.17
C LEU A 14 14.52 2.72 3.17
N VAL A 15 15.04 2.43 4.35
CA VAL A 15 14.31 1.66 5.36
C VAL A 15 13.11 2.42 5.89
N ASN A 16 13.29 3.67 6.28
CA ASN A 16 12.23 4.49 6.88
C ASN A 16 11.47 5.35 5.88
N GLY A 17 12.01 5.49 4.67
CA GLY A 17 11.45 6.42 3.70
C GLY A 17 11.59 7.87 4.12
N GLY A 18 10.94 8.74 3.40
CA GLY A 18 10.93 10.16 3.69
C GLY A 18 9.91 10.90 2.86
N ASN A 19 9.42 11.98 3.42
CA ASN A 19 8.51 12.86 2.70
C ASN A 19 8.91 14.30 2.99
N GLY A 20 8.88 15.13 1.97
CA GLY A 20 9.24 16.52 2.08
C GLY A 20 8.57 17.37 1.02
N ILE A 21 8.17 18.56 1.41
CA ILE A 21 7.51 19.52 0.54
C ILE A 21 8.36 20.79 0.50
N ALA A 22 8.73 21.19 -0.71
CA ALA A 22 9.43 22.46 -0.97
C ALA A 22 8.67 23.26 -2.05
N VAL A 23 9.07 24.49 -2.23
CA VAL A 23 8.47 25.33 -3.28
C VAL A 23 8.86 24.78 -4.66
N GLY A 24 7.84 24.37 -5.42
CA GLY A 24 8.02 23.82 -6.77
C GLY A 24 8.52 22.38 -6.85
N MET A 25 8.73 21.71 -5.71
CA MET A 25 9.23 20.33 -5.67
C MET A 25 8.76 19.60 -4.40
N ALA A 26 8.42 18.34 -4.55
CA ALA A 26 8.12 17.46 -3.43
C ALA A 26 8.84 16.13 -3.59
N THR A 27 9.11 15.45 -2.47
CA THR A 27 9.64 14.09 -2.45
C THR A 27 8.79 13.20 -1.56
N ASN A 28 8.65 11.96 -1.97
CA ASN A 28 7.93 10.95 -1.21
C ASN A 28 8.58 9.58 -1.44
N ILE A 29 9.43 9.19 -0.51
CA ILE A 29 10.22 7.95 -0.60
C ILE A 29 9.52 6.87 0.23
N PRO A 30 9.14 5.73 -0.37
CA PRO A 30 8.51 4.65 0.36
C PRO A 30 9.48 3.93 1.29
N THR A 31 8.95 3.26 2.30
CA THR A 31 9.71 2.40 3.19
C THR A 31 10.13 1.09 2.50
N HIS A 32 11.21 0.49 2.98
CA HIS A 32 11.74 -0.77 2.45
C HIS A 32 12.09 -1.74 3.57
N ASN A 33 12.21 -3.00 3.21
CA ASN A 33 12.63 -4.05 4.13
C ASN A 33 14.12 -3.92 4.48
N LEU A 34 14.45 -3.91 5.76
CA LEU A 34 15.82 -3.70 6.25
C LEU A 34 16.79 -4.78 5.71
N GLY A 35 16.41 -6.05 5.74
CA GLY A 35 17.23 -7.14 5.26
C GLY A 35 17.53 -7.03 3.76
N GLU A 36 16.50 -6.74 2.96
CA GLU A 36 16.63 -6.53 1.51
C GLU A 36 17.55 -5.35 1.18
N VAL A 37 17.42 -4.24 1.90
CA VAL A 37 18.26 -3.05 1.69
C VAL A 37 19.71 -3.32 2.07
N ILE A 38 19.96 -4.05 3.15
CA ILE A 38 21.31 -4.46 3.53
C ILE A 38 21.93 -5.38 2.47
N ASP A 39 21.18 -6.35 1.98
CA ASP A 39 21.63 -7.25 0.91
C ASP A 39 21.96 -6.46 -0.38
N GLY A 40 21.15 -5.48 -0.73
CA GLY A 40 21.42 -4.55 -1.83
C GLY A 40 22.68 -3.71 -1.63
N CYS A 41 22.91 -3.21 -0.42
CA CYS A 41 24.15 -2.50 -0.08
C CYS A 41 25.38 -3.40 -0.21
N CYS A 42 25.32 -4.63 0.27
CA CYS A 42 26.39 -5.61 0.12
C CYS A 42 26.66 -5.91 -1.35
N ALA A 43 25.62 -6.10 -2.16
CA ALA A 43 25.76 -6.34 -3.60
C ALA A 43 26.42 -5.16 -4.32
N TYR A 44 26.08 -3.92 -3.94
CA TYR A 44 26.71 -2.73 -4.48
C TYR A 44 28.19 -2.60 -4.09
N ILE A 45 28.55 -2.95 -2.86
CA ILE A 45 29.96 -2.95 -2.40
C ILE A 45 30.77 -3.98 -3.18
N ASP A 46 30.21 -5.16 -3.42
CA ASP A 46 30.88 -6.25 -4.16
C ASP A 46 31.00 -5.94 -5.65
N ASN A 47 30.01 -5.22 -6.21
CA ASN A 47 29.97 -4.80 -7.61
C ASN A 47 29.43 -3.36 -7.74
N PRO A 48 30.31 -2.33 -7.69
CA PRO A 48 29.89 -0.92 -7.82
C PRO A 48 29.22 -0.56 -9.16
N ASP A 49 29.42 -1.39 -10.18
CA ASP A 49 28.82 -1.20 -11.52
C ASP A 49 27.44 -1.88 -11.67
N ILE A 50 26.88 -2.43 -10.58
CA ILE A 50 25.57 -3.03 -10.58
C ILE A 50 24.50 -2.02 -11.01
N ASP A 51 23.64 -2.41 -11.94
CA ASP A 51 22.54 -1.57 -12.42
C ASP A 51 21.27 -1.70 -11.57
N THR A 52 20.22 -0.96 -11.93
CA THR A 52 18.93 -1.01 -11.23
C THR A 52 18.33 -2.40 -11.27
N ASP A 53 18.35 -3.08 -12.41
CA ASP A 53 17.82 -4.44 -12.53
C ASP A 53 18.58 -5.43 -11.64
N GLY A 54 19.89 -5.29 -11.52
CA GLY A 54 20.73 -6.08 -10.62
C GLY A 54 20.39 -5.82 -9.15
N LEU A 55 20.21 -4.57 -8.74
CA LEU A 55 19.80 -4.21 -7.38
C LEU A 55 18.40 -4.71 -7.04
N MET A 56 17.48 -4.71 -8.00
CA MET A 56 16.11 -5.23 -7.80
C MET A 56 16.06 -6.75 -7.54
N GLN A 57 17.14 -7.50 -7.79
CA GLN A 57 17.25 -8.90 -7.35
C GLN A 57 17.29 -9.00 -5.80
N TYR A 58 17.78 -7.96 -5.12
CA TYR A 58 17.91 -7.87 -3.67
C TYR A 58 16.81 -7.02 -3.05
N ILE A 59 16.43 -5.92 -3.72
CA ILE A 59 15.40 -4.96 -3.29
C ILE A 59 14.31 -4.93 -4.37
N PRO A 60 13.41 -5.92 -4.42
CA PRO A 60 12.46 -6.06 -5.52
C PRO A 60 11.42 -4.95 -5.57
N ALA A 61 11.02 -4.43 -4.41
CA ALA A 61 9.99 -3.40 -4.27
C ALA A 61 9.99 -2.79 -2.88
N PRO A 62 9.29 -1.66 -2.67
CA PRO A 62 9.01 -1.13 -1.34
C PRO A 62 8.28 -2.16 -0.46
N ASP A 63 8.50 -2.04 0.84
CA ASP A 63 7.83 -2.85 1.86
C ASP A 63 7.24 -1.92 2.92
N PHE A 64 5.92 -1.88 3.01
CA PHE A 64 5.21 -1.00 3.93
C PHE A 64 4.92 -1.70 5.26
N PRO A 65 5.07 -1.02 6.40
CA PRO A 65 4.79 -1.60 7.70
C PRO A 65 3.31 -1.98 7.89
N THR A 66 2.44 -1.40 7.09
CA THR A 66 1.00 -1.68 7.09
C THR A 66 0.61 -2.85 6.18
N GLY A 67 1.57 -3.48 5.51
CA GLY A 67 1.30 -4.56 4.56
C GLY A 67 0.66 -4.07 3.26
N ALA A 68 -0.37 -4.74 2.81
CA ALA A 68 -1.03 -4.57 1.52
C ALA A 68 -0.20 -5.11 0.33
N THR A 69 -0.68 -4.92 -0.87
CA THR A 69 -0.08 -5.49 -2.08
C THR A 69 0.25 -4.40 -3.09
N ILE A 70 1.47 -4.41 -3.60
CA ILE A 70 1.85 -3.56 -4.73
C ILE A 70 1.30 -4.18 -6.01
N TYR A 71 0.52 -3.42 -6.74
CA TYR A 71 -0.14 -3.86 -7.96
C TYR A 71 0.60 -3.34 -9.19
N GLY A 72 1.39 -4.23 -9.80
CA GLY A 72 2.23 -3.93 -10.95
C GLY A 72 3.63 -3.48 -10.57
N ILE A 73 4.63 -3.97 -11.29
CA ILE A 73 6.05 -3.71 -11.02
C ILE A 73 6.60 -2.49 -11.78
N GLN A 74 5.95 -2.08 -12.85
CA GLN A 74 6.49 -1.04 -13.72
C GLN A 74 6.68 0.29 -12.99
N GLY A 75 5.72 0.71 -12.16
CA GLY A 75 5.85 1.94 -11.38
C GLY A 75 7.02 1.90 -10.38
N VAL A 76 7.31 0.74 -9.80
CA VAL A 76 8.47 0.55 -8.93
C VAL A 76 9.77 0.69 -9.72
N LYS A 77 9.84 0.05 -10.88
CA LYS A 77 11.02 0.12 -11.76
C LYS A 77 11.29 1.54 -12.24
N ASP A 78 10.25 2.25 -12.67
CA ASP A 78 10.36 3.65 -13.09
C ASP A 78 10.87 4.54 -11.93
N ALA A 79 10.34 4.33 -10.73
CA ALA A 79 10.77 5.07 -9.54
C ALA A 79 12.24 4.81 -9.21
N TYR A 80 12.70 3.58 -9.30
CA TYR A 80 14.10 3.23 -9.02
C TYR A 80 15.07 3.71 -10.08
N GLU A 81 14.68 3.70 -11.36
CA GLU A 81 15.54 4.16 -12.46
C GLU A 81 15.61 5.68 -12.58
N THR A 82 14.48 6.35 -12.45
CA THR A 82 14.35 7.78 -12.76
C THR A 82 14.14 8.67 -11.54
N GLY A 83 13.83 8.08 -10.39
CA GLY A 83 13.40 8.81 -9.20
C GLY A 83 11.94 9.30 -9.30
N ARG A 84 11.21 8.92 -10.34
CA ARG A 84 9.79 9.26 -10.53
C ARG A 84 9.01 8.03 -10.97
N GLY A 85 8.05 7.64 -10.17
CA GLY A 85 7.19 6.51 -10.46
C GLY A 85 5.91 6.57 -9.68
N ARG A 86 4.89 5.89 -10.19
CA ARG A 86 3.61 5.74 -9.52
C ARG A 86 3.44 4.29 -9.08
N ILE A 87 3.53 4.07 -7.78
CA ILE A 87 3.36 2.75 -7.18
C ILE A 87 1.91 2.61 -6.73
N VAL A 88 1.21 1.64 -7.29
CA VAL A 88 -0.19 1.35 -6.93
C VAL A 88 -0.20 0.32 -5.81
N VAL A 89 -0.86 0.65 -4.72
CA VAL A 89 -1.00 -0.22 -3.54
C VAL A 89 -2.46 -0.56 -3.35
N ARG A 90 -2.76 -1.84 -3.24
CA ARG A 90 -4.11 -2.37 -2.97
C ARG A 90 -4.19 -2.98 -1.59
N ALA A 91 -5.32 -2.75 -0.93
CA ALA A 91 -5.65 -3.42 0.32
C ALA A 91 -5.64 -4.94 0.15
N THR A 92 -5.27 -5.64 1.21
CA THR A 92 -5.44 -7.09 1.30
C THR A 92 -6.88 -7.38 1.69
N ALA A 93 -7.62 -8.01 0.79
CA ALA A 93 -9.02 -8.35 0.97
C ALA A 93 -9.30 -9.77 0.55
N GLU A 94 -10.12 -10.46 1.33
CA GLU A 94 -10.60 -11.81 1.05
C GLU A 94 -12.12 -11.83 1.01
N ILE A 95 -12.68 -12.72 0.18
CA ILE A 95 -14.11 -12.94 0.10
C ILE A 95 -14.44 -14.21 0.90
N GLU A 96 -15.20 -14.02 1.97
CA GLU A 96 -15.76 -15.14 2.75
C GLU A 96 -17.17 -15.45 2.24
N CYS A 97 -17.36 -16.66 1.72
CA CYS A 97 -18.68 -17.15 1.32
C CYS A 97 -19.47 -17.57 2.54
N GLY A 98 -20.67 -17.04 2.67
CA GLY A 98 -21.61 -17.37 3.75
C GLY A 98 -22.89 -18.03 3.22
N ASP A 99 -23.62 -18.70 4.11
CA ASP A 99 -24.89 -19.37 3.75
C ASP A 99 -25.98 -18.38 3.33
N SER A 100 -25.99 -17.20 3.91
CA SER A 100 -26.99 -16.18 3.64
C SER A 100 -26.49 -15.05 2.74
N HIS A 101 -25.23 -14.68 2.87
CA HIS A 101 -24.58 -13.61 2.10
C HIS A 101 -23.07 -13.74 2.20
N ASP A 102 -22.36 -13.22 1.21
CA ASP A 102 -20.91 -13.15 1.20
C ASP A 102 -20.42 -11.93 1.98
N LYS A 103 -19.17 -11.99 2.41
CA LYS A 103 -18.49 -10.89 3.11
C LYS A 103 -17.15 -10.60 2.42
N ILE A 104 -16.82 -9.32 2.32
CA ILE A 104 -15.48 -8.87 1.94
C ILE A 104 -14.76 -8.49 3.22
N VAL A 105 -13.68 -9.20 3.55
CA VAL A 105 -12.87 -8.96 4.74
C VAL A 105 -11.56 -8.30 4.36
N ILE A 106 -11.35 -7.09 4.85
CA ILE A 106 -10.17 -6.28 4.58
C ILE A 106 -9.29 -6.32 5.82
N THR A 107 -8.08 -6.86 5.69
CA THR A 107 -7.13 -7.06 6.80
C THR A 107 -5.94 -6.12 6.75
N GLU A 108 -5.64 -5.56 5.59
CA GLU A 108 -4.57 -4.60 5.40
C GLU A 108 -5.03 -3.51 4.44
N ILE A 109 -4.65 -2.27 4.72
CA ILE A 109 -4.98 -1.11 3.88
C ILE A 109 -3.71 -0.42 3.40
N PRO A 110 -3.74 0.34 2.29
CA PRO A 110 -2.57 1.03 1.78
C PRO A 110 -1.94 1.97 2.81
N TYR A 111 -0.62 2.06 2.77
CA TYR A 111 0.15 2.93 3.66
C TYR A 111 -0.31 4.39 3.58
N GLY A 112 -0.50 5.01 4.73
CA GLY A 112 -0.96 6.39 4.85
C GLY A 112 -2.48 6.59 4.74
N VAL A 113 -3.25 5.56 4.47
CA VAL A 113 -4.71 5.62 4.43
C VAL A 113 -5.28 5.53 5.85
N ASN A 114 -6.17 6.47 6.18
CA ASN A 114 -6.88 6.47 7.45
C ASN A 114 -8.04 5.47 7.42
N LYS A 115 -8.03 4.52 8.34
CA LYS A 115 -9.05 3.46 8.43
C LYS A 115 -10.46 4.00 8.62
N GLU A 116 -10.65 4.94 9.52
CA GLU A 116 -11.98 5.50 9.83
C GLU A 116 -12.57 6.23 8.62
N GLN A 117 -11.76 7.04 7.96
CA GLN A 117 -12.18 7.74 6.74
C GLN A 117 -12.50 6.77 5.60
N LEU A 118 -11.75 5.67 5.49
CA LEU A 118 -12.02 4.63 4.51
C LEU A 118 -13.36 3.93 4.77
N VAL A 119 -13.62 3.55 6.01
CA VAL A 119 -14.90 2.94 6.41
C VAL A 119 -16.07 3.89 6.15
N MET A 120 -15.93 5.16 6.49
CA MET A 120 -16.93 6.18 6.20
C MET A 120 -17.17 6.36 4.70
N ALA A 121 -16.12 6.39 3.90
CA ALA A 121 -16.22 6.52 2.45
C ALA A 121 -16.99 5.34 1.81
N ILE A 122 -16.74 4.12 2.27
CA ILE A 122 -17.46 2.93 1.82
C ILE A 122 -18.94 3.02 2.22
N ALA A 123 -19.22 3.41 3.45
CA ALA A 123 -20.59 3.59 3.94
C ALA A 123 -21.35 4.68 3.16
N ASP A 124 -20.70 5.77 2.83
CA ASP A 124 -21.29 6.86 2.06
C ASP A 124 -21.62 6.45 0.62
N LEU A 125 -20.76 5.65 -0.02
CA LEU A 125 -21.05 5.08 -1.34
C LEU A 125 -22.33 4.23 -1.33
N ALA A 126 -22.55 3.48 -0.26
CA ALA A 126 -23.78 2.68 -0.08
C ALA A 126 -25.01 3.56 0.12
N LYS A 127 -24.91 4.60 0.97
CA LYS A 127 -26.00 5.53 1.24
C LYS A 127 -26.41 6.35 0.02
N GLU A 128 -25.44 6.81 -0.75
CA GLU A 128 -25.66 7.64 -1.94
C GLU A 128 -26.12 6.82 -3.16
N GLY A 129 -26.17 5.50 -3.04
CA GLY A 129 -26.55 4.61 -4.14
C GLY A 129 -25.56 4.60 -5.30
N ARG A 130 -24.34 5.05 -5.09
CA ARG A 130 -23.28 5.07 -6.11
C ARG A 130 -22.68 3.70 -6.37
N VAL A 131 -22.77 2.81 -5.39
CA VAL A 131 -22.34 1.41 -5.48
C VAL A 131 -23.46 0.53 -4.93
N ASP A 132 -23.96 -0.35 -5.77
CA ASP A 132 -24.91 -1.37 -5.36
C ASP A 132 -24.20 -2.60 -4.82
N GLY A 133 -24.87 -3.32 -3.92
CA GLY A 133 -24.40 -4.58 -3.42
C GLY A 133 -23.83 -4.53 -1.99
N ILE A 134 -23.65 -3.36 -1.40
CA ILE A 134 -23.23 -3.21 -0.01
C ILE A 134 -24.47 -3.28 0.90
N ALA A 135 -24.54 -4.29 1.76
CA ALA A 135 -25.59 -4.39 2.79
C ALA A 135 -25.21 -3.63 4.04
N ASN A 136 -23.96 -3.79 4.50
CA ASN A 136 -23.44 -3.13 5.70
C ASN A 136 -21.91 -3.05 5.66
N VAL A 137 -21.34 -2.15 6.45
CA VAL A 137 -19.89 -2.00 6.65
C VAL A 137 -19.62 -1.90 8.15
N ASN A 138 -18.78 -2.76 8.67
CA ASN A 138 -18.38 -2.78 10.08
C ASN A 138 -16.85 -2.79 10.23
N ASP A 139 -16.35 -2.06 11.21
CA ASP A 139 -14.98 -2.18 11.69
C ASP A 139 -14.95 -3.15 12.87
N GLU A 140 -14.45 -4.34 12.63
CA GLU A 140 -14.29 -5.40 13.64
C GLU A 140 -12.84 -5.53 14.12
N SER A 141 -12.03 -4.49 13.93
CA SER A 141 -10.62 -4.47 14.35
C SER A 141 -10.50 -4.65 15.87
N GLY A 142 -9.52 -5.42 16.28
CA GLY A 142 -9.28 -5.75 17.68
C GLY A 142 -7.84 -6.14 17.95
N ARG A 143 -7.60 -6.86 19.06
CA ARG A 143 -6.27 -7.32 19.48
C ARG A 143 -5.57 -8.22 18.46
N GLN A 144 -6.35 -8.89 17.60
CA GLN A 144 -5.81 -9.78 16.57
C GLN A 144 -5.41 -9.04 15.28
N GLY A 145 -5.63 -7.74 15.20
CA GLY A 145 -5.30 -6.90 14.06
C GLY A 145 -6.49 -6.18 13.44
N MET A 146 -6.25 -5.56 12.31
CA MET A 146 -7.27 -4.85 11.53
C MET A 146 -8.22 -5.82 10.85
N ARG A 147 -9.51 -5.54 10.96
CA ARG A 147 -10.57 -6.29 10.27
C ARG A 147 -11.72 -5.36 9.92
N ILE A 148 -11.87 -5.04 8.65
CA ILE A 148 -13.01 -4.30 8.12
C ILE A 148 -13.87 -5.30 7.34
N VAL A 149 -15.14 -5.39 7.65
CA VAL A 149 -16.06 -6.33 7.02
C VAL A 149 -17.12 -5.58 6.25
N VAL A 150 -17.22 -5.87 4.96
CA VAL A 150 -18.28 -5.38 4.07
C VAL A 150 -19.23 -6.53 3.78
N ASP A 151 -20.46 -6.44 4.29
CA ASP A 151 -21.50 -7.41 4.00
C ASP A 151 -22.06 -7.17 2.59
N VAL A 152 -22.05 -8.20 1.76
CA VAL A 152 -22.53 -8.16 0.38
C VAL A 152 -23.99 -8.60 0.33
N LYS A 153 -24.82 -7.88 -0.42
CA LYS A 153 -26.23 -8.27 -0.65
C LYS A 153 -26.30 -9.62 -1.37
N ARG A 154 -27.36 -10.39 -1.11
CA ARG A 154 -27.54 -11.76 -1.65
C ARG A 154 -27.47 -11.86 -3.17
N ASP A 155 -27.99 -10.86 -3.87
CA ASP A 155 -28.08 -10.77 -5.32
C ASP A 155 -26.84 -10.12 -5.97
N ALA A 156 -25.85 -9.71 -5.19
CA ALA A 156 -24.66 -9.06 -5.66
C ALA A 156 -23.47 -10.02 -5.76
N ASN A 157 -22.59 -9.74 -6.71
CA ASN A 157 -21.34 -10.46 -6.89
C ASN A 157 -20.22 -9.77 -6.09
N ALA A 158 -19.67 -10.47 -5.10
CA ALA A 158 -18.63 -9.93 -4.21
C ALA A 158 -17.35 -9.51 -4.96
N ASN A 159 -16.93 -10.25 -5.98
CA ASN A 159 -15.75 -9.90 -6.79
C ASN A 159 -15.96 -8.60 -7.57
N VAL A 160 -17.11 -8.43 -8.15
CA VAL A 160 -17.47 -7.20 -8.90
C VAL A 160 -17.54 -6.01 -7.95
N LEU A 161 -18.13 -6.20 -6.76
CA LEU A 161 -18.20 -5.17 -5.74
C LEU A 161 -16.80 -4.77 -5.24
N LEU A 162 -15.94 -5.74 -4.96
CA LEU A 162 -14.56 -5.47 -4.53
C LEU A 162 -13.78 -4.68 -5.58
N ASN A 163 -13.92 -5.02 -6.87
CA ASN A 163 -13.30 -4.28 -7.95
C ASN A 163 -13.81 -2.84 -8.05
N LYS A 164 -15.08 -2.61 -7.82
CA LYS A 164 -15.65 -1.25 -7.76
C LYS A 164 -15.10 -0.46 -6.57
N LEU A 165 -14.97 -1.09 -5.42
CA LEU A 165 -14.39 -0.47 -4.23
C LEU A 165 -12.92 -0.09 -4.43
N PHE A 166 -12.12 -0.89 -5.13
CA PHE A 166 -10.76 -0.52 -5.52
C PHE A 166 -10.71 0.72 -6.42
N LYS A 167 -11.67 0.89 -7.31
CA LYS A 167 -11.73 2.05 -8.22
C LYS A 167 -12.26 3.31 -7.56
N MET A 168 -13.13 3.19 -6.57
CA MET A 168 -13.90 4.31 -6.02
C MET A 168 -13.46 4.73 -4.62
N THR A 169 -12.60 4.00 -3.96
CA THR A 169 -12.13 4.27 -2.61
C THR A 169 -10.62 4.15 -2.49
N ALA A 170 -10.09 4.55 -1.32
CA ALA A 170 -8.68 4.41 -0.97
C ALA A 170 -8.25 2.96 -0.64
N LEU A 171 -9.09 1.95 -0.87
CA LEU A 171 -8.67 0.55 -0.89
C LEU A 171 -7.63 0.28 -1.98
N GLN A 172 -7.61 1.08 -3.02
CA GLN A 172 -6.49 1.22 -3.93
C GLN A 172 -6.01 2.66 -3.88
N SER A 173 -4.74 2.84 -3.57
CA SER A 173 -4.10 4.14 -3.49
C SER A 173 -2.81 4.14 -4.29
N SER A 174 -2.36 5.29 -4.73
CA SER A 174 -1.06 5.43 -5.38
C SER A 174 -0.09 6.16 -4.48
N PHE A 175 1.12 5.65 -4.44
CA PHE A 175 2.27 6.26 -3.80
C PHE A 175 3.21 6.77 -4.91
N SER A 176 3.47 8.06 -4.91
CA SER A 176 4.29 8.71 -5.95
C SER A 176 5.11 9.85 -5.38
#